data_86f789b648bb4723b061078fbf225d62
#
_entry.id   86f789b648bb4723b061078fbf225d62
#
_cell.length_a   1.000
_cell.length_b   1.000
_cell.length_c   1.000
_cell.angle_alpha   90.00
_cell.angle_beta   90.00
_cell.angle_gamma   90.00
#
_symmetry.space_group_name_H-M   'P 1'
#
loop_
_entity.id
_entity.type
_entity.pdbx_description
1 polymer ?
#
loop_
_entity_poly.entity_id
_entity_poly.type
_entity_poly.pdbx_seq_one_letter_code
_entity_poly.pdbx_strand_id
1 'polypeptide(L)'
;MDGIIEEILRRLSHDNDFQYCEFGAWDGIHLSNTCALIKKNDCKALLIEPNKEKYNELCKNFPSDKIIKLNNFVEVEGKNSLDNLLKENEINLNFDFLSIDVDSIDYYIFESLKIYKPKVICIEFNPTIPNEVYFVQKNNASINQGSSAKALIELASKKKYFAVCSTKTNLFFVHEDFKKNVIGDVELSIDDLINDKNVKNFIFYGYDGSIFTSKQI
;
A
#
# COMPACT_ATOMS: atom_id res chain seq x y z
N MET A 1 9.01 -9.41 -1.57
CA MET A 1 7.70 -8.95 -1.03
C MET A 1 6.72 -10.10 -0.88
N ASP A 2 6.55 -10.94 -1.89
CA ASP A 2 5.58 -12.04 -1.94
C ASP A 2 5.58 -12.95 -0.70
N GLY A 3 6.74 -13.39 -0.22
CA GLY A 3 6.85 -14.23 0.97
C GLY A 3 6.35 -13.58 2.27
N ILE A 4 6.43 -12.25 2.39
CA ILE A 4 5.89 -11.51 3.54
C ILE A 4 4.36 -11.55 3.51
N ILE A 5 3.77 -11.22 2.36
CA ILE A 5 2.32 -11.17 2.20
C ILE A 5 1.73 -12.58 2.41
N GLU A 6 2.34 -13.59 1.79
CA GLU A 6 1.94 -15.00 1.97
C GLU A 6 1.99 -15.43 3.42
N GLU A 7 3.04 -15.07 4.16
CA GLU A 7 3.18 -15.45 5.58
C GLU A 7 2.16 -14.73 6.46
N ILE A 8 1.88 -13.45 6.21
CA ILE A 8 0.83 -12.71 6.92
C ILE A 8 -0.53 -13.38 6.65
N LEU A 9 -0.86 -13.59 5.39
CA LEU A 9 -2.13 -14.21 5.01
C LEU A 9 -2.26 -15.63 5.57
N ARG A 10 -1.20 -16.43 5.58
CA ARG A 10 -1.17 -17.77 6.17
C ARG A 10 -1.50 -17.79 7.65
N ARG A 11 -1.15 -16.76 8.39
CA ARG A 11 -1.47 -16.62 9.84
C ARG A 11 -2.90 -16.20 10.10
N LEU A 12 -3.57 -15.67 9.09
CA LEU A 12 -5.00 -15.39 9.17
C LEU A 12 -5.78 -16.69 8.92
N SER A 13 -6.87 -16.90 9.64
CA SER A 13 -7.80 -18.00 9.33
C SER A 13 -8.53 -17.67 8.05
N HIS A 14 -8.49 -18.58 7.07
CA HIS A 14 -9.09 -18.36 5.75
C HIS A 14 -10.29 -19.22 5.49
N ASP A 15 -11.35 -18.60 5.01
CA ASP A 15 -12.25 -19.24 4.07
C ASP A 15 -11.56 -19.20 2.70
N ASN A 16 -11.73 -20.22 1.85
CA ASN A 16 -11.03 -20.33 0.56
C ASN A 16 -11.52 -19.33 -0.52
N ASP A 17 -12.18 -18.25 -0.14
CA ASP A 17 -12.67 -17.20 -1.03
C ASP A 17 -11.77 -15.95 -0.94
N PHE A 18 -10.56 -16.07 -1.48
CA PHE A 18 -9.56 -15.00 -1.43
C PHE A 18 -9.96 -13.82 -2.32
N GLN A 19 -9.85 -12.62 -1.76
CA GLN A 19 -10.09 -11.39 -2.51
C GLN A 19 -8.97 -10.38 -2.30
N TYR A 20 -8.46 -9.85 -3.43
CA TYR A 20 -7.34 -8.90 -3.44
C TYR A 20 -7.71 -7.63 -4.22
N CYS A 21 -7.14 -6.51 -3.81
CA CYS A 21 -7.23 -5.27 -4.56
C CYS A 21 -5.83 -4.62 -4.65
N GLU A 22 -5.45 -4.20 -5.85
CA GLU A 22 -4.23 -3.44 -6.09
C GLU A 22 -4.55 -2.29 -7.03
N PHE A 23 -4.15 -1.08 -6.65
CA PHE A 23 -4.17 0.05 -7.55
C PHE A 23 -2.78 0.67 -7.68
N GLY A 24 -2.49 1.25 -8.88
CA GLY A 24 -1.14 1.33 -9.37
C GLY A 24 -0.66 -0.02 -9.92
N ALA A 25 -1.59 -0.83 -10.47
CA ALA A 25 -1.31 -2.23 -10.81
C ALA A 25 -0.37 -2.40 -12.02
N TRP A 26 -0.08 -1.31 -12.77
CA TRP A 26 0.77 -1.29 -13.94
C TRP A 26 0.37 -2.36 -14.95
N ASP A 27 1.29 -3.26 -15.35
CA ASP A 27 0.99 -4.41 -16.22
C ASP A 27 0.50 -5.65 -15.45
N GLY A 28 0.38 -5.54 -14.13
CA GLY A 28 -0.02 -6.59 -13.19
C GLY A 28 1.08 -7.61 -12.87
N ILE A 29 2.27 -7.48 -13.45
CA ILE A 29 3.40 -8.39 -13.24
C ILE A 29 4.60 -7.64 -12.66
N HIS A 30 5.00 -6.55 -13.30
CA HIS A 30 6.18 -5.78 -12.92
C HIS A 30 5.92 -5.05 -11.60
N LEU A 31 6.68 -5.39 -10.57
CA LEU A 31 6.58 -4.87 -9.20
C LEU A 31 5.21 -5.05 -8.51
N SER A 32 4.31 -5.84 -9.09
CA SER A 32 2.98 -6.09 -8.51
C SER A 32 3.08 -6.81 -7.17
N ASN A 33 2.31 -6.34 -6.21
CA ASN A 33 2.18 -6.92 -4.88
C ASN A 33 1.16 -8.08 -4.82
N THR A 34 0.33 -8.24 -5.85
CA THR A 34 -0.72 -9.27 -5.90
C THR A 34 -0.47 -10.37 -6.93
N CYS A 35 0.46 -10.18 -7.87
CA CYS A 35 0.72 -11.11 -8.97
C CYS A 35 0.96 -12.55 -8.50
N ALA A 36 1.83 -12.75 -7.52
CA ALA A 36 2.13 -14.08 -6.99
C ALA A 36 0.92 -14.70 -6.28
N LEU A 37 0.15 -13.90 -5.55
CA LEU A 37 -1.07 -14.35 -4.88
C LEU A 37 -2.14 -14.80 -5.88
N ILE A 38 -2.36 -14.01 -6.93
CA ILE A 38 -3.35 -14.31 -7.99
C ILE A 38 -2.97 -15.58 -8.75
N LYS A 39 -1.68 -15.79 -9.02
CA LYS A 39 -1.21 -16.99 -9.73
C LYS A 39 -1.28 -18.26 -8.88
N LYS A 40 -1.20 -18.12 -7.57
CA LYS A 40 -1.15 -19.26 -6.63
C LYS A 40 -2.52 -19.69 -6.15
N ASN A 41 -3.45 -18.76 -6.01
CA ASN A 41 -4.76 -18.99 -5.40
C ASN A 41 -5.89 -18.88 -6.42
N ASP A 42 -6.96 -19.66 -6.23
CA ASP A 42 -8.23 -19.35 -6.88
C ASP A 42 -8.86 -18.18 -6.13
N CYS A 43 -8.85 -17.00 -6.74
CA CYS A 43 -9.21 -15.76 -6.09
C CYS A 43 -10.01 -14.83 -7.00
N LYS A 44 -10.72 -13.88 -6.40
CA LYS A 44 -11.23 -12.69 -7.07
C LYS A 44 -10.23 -11.55 -6.83
N ALA A 45 -9.88 -10.79 -7.86
CA ALA A 45 -9.05 -9.61 -7.67
C ALA A 45 -9.57 -8.41 -8.45
N LEU A 46 -9.34 -7.22 -7.90
CA LEU A 46 -9.61 -5.93 -8.53
C LEU A 46 -8.28 -5.21 -8.76
N LEU A 47 -7.88 -5.07 -10.03
CA LEU A 47 -6.64 -4.42 -10.44
C LEU A 47 -6.97 -3.12 -11.16
N ILE A 48 -6.42 -1.99 -10.69
CA ILE A 48 -6.76 -0.66 -11.19
C ILE A 48 -5.48 0.00 -11.70
N GLU A 49 -5.52 0.43 -12.98
CA GLU A 49 -4.39 1.07 -13.65
C GLU A 49 -4.88 2.23 -14.53
N PRO A 50 -4.48 3.48 -14.25
CA PRO A 50 -4.91 4.64 -15.03
C PRO A 50 -4.25 4.75 -16.40
N ASN A 51 -3.00 4.30 -16.55
CA ASN A 51 -2.29 4.36 -17.83
C ASN A 51 -2.90 3.38 -18.83
N LYS A 52 -3.39 3.88 -19.94
CA LYS A 52 -4.11 3.08 -20.94
C LYS A 52 -3.26 1.98 -21.58
N GLU A 53 -1.98 2.24 -21.81
CA GLU A 53 -1.07 1.25 -22.42
C GLU A 53 -0.81 0.12 -21.43
N LYS A 54 -0.52 0.45 -20.17
CA LYS A 54 -0.31 -0.52 -19.10
C LYS A 54 -1.56 -1.30 -18.74
N TYR A 55 -2.71 -0.66 -18.73
CA TYR A 55 -3.99 -1.34 -18.61
C TYR A 55 -4.21 -2.39 -19.73
N ASN A 56 -3.82 -2.08 -20.98
CA ASN A 56 -3.94 -3.04 -22.08
C ASN A 56 -3.00 -4.25 -21.90
N GLU A 57 -1.80 -4.03 -21.34
CA GLU A 57 -0.87 -5.10 -20.97
C GLU A 57 -1.45 -5.94 -19.81
N LEU A 58 -1.98 -5.28 -18.77
CA LEU A 58 -2.66 -5.90 -17.64
C LEU A 58 -3.80 -6.84 -18.10
N CYS A 59 -4.64 -6.38 -19.03
CA CYS A 59 -5.72 -7.19 -19.59
C CYS A 59 -5.22 -8.45 -20.30
N LYS A 60 -4.07 -8.37 -20.98
CA LYS A 60 -3.45 -9.53 -21.65
C LYS A 60 -2.85 -10.50 -20.64
N ASN A 61 -2.22 -9.97 -19.60
CA ASN A 61 -1.54 -10.78 -18.57
C ASN A 61 -2.53 -11.53 -17.66
N PHE A 62 -3.71 -10.96 -17.45
CA PHE A 62 -4.78 -11.56 -16.63
C PHE A 62 -6.10 -11.67 -17.38
N PRO A 63 -6.24 -12.65 -18.28
CA PRO A 63 -7.44 -12.78 -19.13
C PRO A 63 -8.68 -13.33 -18.37
N SER A 64 -8.53 -13.86 -17.15
CA SER A 64 -9.62 -14.41 -16.36
C SER A 64 -10.65 -13.35 -15.98
N ASP A 65 -11.94 -13.71 -16.05
CA ASP A 65 -13.04 -12.85 -15.62
C ASP A 65 -13.11 -12.66 -14.09
N LYS A 66 -12.51 -13.58 -13.31
CA LYS A 66 -12.36 -13.43 -11.86
C LYS A 66 -11.44 -12.27 -11.48
N ILE A 67 -10.55 -11.87 -12.40
CA ILE A 67 -9.64 -10.75 -12.21
C ILE A 67 -10.23 -9.54 -12.93
N ILE A 68 -10.87 -8.68 -12.16
CA ILE A 68 -11.49 -7.45 -12.66
C ILE A 68 -10.40 -6.41 -12.90
N LYS A 69 -10.38 -5.80 -14.06
CA LYS A 69 -9.41 -4.77 -14.46
C LYS A 69 -10.15 -3.48 -14.75
N LEU A 70 -9.71 -2.36 -14.15
CA LEU A 70 -10.28 -1.04 -14.35
C LEU A 70 -9.21 -0.08 -14.87
N ASN A 71 -9.55 0.65 -15.95
CA ASN A 71 -8.71 1.76 -16.43
C ASN A 71 -9.22 3.07 -15.82
N ASN A 72 -8.91 3.29 -14.55
CA ASN A 72 -9.37 4.43 -13.77
C ASN A 72 -8.24 4.99 -12.89
N PHE A 73 -8.32 6.29 -12.59
CA PHE A 73 -7.65 6.85 -11.43
C PHE A 73 -8.47 6.56 -10.17
N VAL A 74 -7.78 6.20 -9.08
CA VAL A 74 -8.40 6.17 -7.75
C VAL A 74 -8.34 7.59 -7.17
N GLU A 75 -9.49 8.09 -6.76
CA GLU A 75 -9.66 9.44 -6.23
C GLU A 75 -9.96 9.40 -4.73
N VAL A 76 -9.64 10.48 -4.03
CA VAL A 76 -9.91 10.61 -2.59
C VAL A 76 -11.42 10.65 -2.30
N GLU A 77 -12.21 11.19 -3.22
CA GLU A 77 -13.67 11.30 -3.12
C GLU A 77 -14.34 11.18 -4.47
N GLY A 78 -15.68 11.10 -4.50
CA GLY A 78 -16.46 11.01 -5.72
C GLY A 78 -16.64 9.60 -6.25
N LYS A 79 -17.01 9.48 -7.53
CA LYS A 79 -17.36 8.21 -8.15
C LYS A 79 -16.20 7.21 -8.16
N ASN A 80 -14.99 7.70 -8.37
CA ASN A 80 -13.78 6.88 -8.44
C ASN A 80 -13.08 6.74 -7.07
N SER A 81 -13.76 7.06 -5.96
CA SER A 81 -13.22 6.77 -4.64
C SER A 81 -13.08 5.25 -4.45
N LEU A 82 -12.08 4.84 -3.67
CA LEU A 82 -11.80 3.42 -3.45
C LEU A 82 -13.03 2.68 -2.90
N ASP A 83 -13.74 3.25 -1.91
CA ASP A 83 -14.97 2.65 -1.38
C ASP A 83 -16.03 2.41 -2.47
N ASN A 84 -16.21 3.34 -3.42
CA ASN A 84 -17.17 3.19 -4.51
C ASN A 84 -16.72 2.14 -5.53
N LEU A 85 -15.44 2.15 -5.92
CA LEU A 85 -14.90 1.15 -6.85
C LEU A 85 -14.99 -0.27 -6.28
N LEU A 86 -14.69 -0.46 -5.01
CA LEU A 86 -14.84 -1.75 -4.32
C LEU A 86 -16.31 -2.21 -4.31
N LYS A 87 -17.24 -1.28 -4.02
CA LYS A 87 -18.66 -1.55 -3.99
C LYS A 87 -19.22 -1.93 -5.36
N GLU A 88 -18.91 -1.16 -6.40
CA GLU A 88 -19.37 -1.38 -7.77
C GLU A 88 -18.88 -2.73 -8.34
N ASN A 89 -17.75 -3.24 -7.83
CA ASN A 89 -17.16 -4.52 -8.25
C ASN A 89 -17.41 -5.66 -7.26
N GLU A 90 -18.34 -5.48 -6.32
CA GLU A 90 -18.79 -6.51 -5.38
C GLU A 90 -17.65 -7.17 -4.60
N ILE A 91 -16.69 -6.37 -4.13
CA ILE A 91 -15.64 -6.80 -3.23
C ILE A 91 -16.21 -6.90 -1.81
N ASN A 92 -15.82 -7.90 -1.04
CA ASN A 92 -16.28 -8.08 0.33
C ASN A 92 -15.77 -6.97 1.24
N LEU A 93 -16.56 -6.58 2.25
CA LEU A 93 -16.19 -5.51 3.18
C LEU A 93 -14.84 -5.75 3.88
N ASN A 94 -14.56 -7.00 4.24
CA ASN A 94 -13.35 -7.43 4.94
C ASN A 94 -12.51 -8.36 4.03
N PHE A 95 -12.22 -7.91 2.81
CA PHE A 95 -11.40 -8.68 1.87
C PHE A 95 -9.95 -8.85 2.37
N ASP A 96 -9.19 -9.75 1.77
CA ASP A 96 -7.95 -10.23 2.37
C ASP A 96 -6.80 -9.25 2.27
N PHE A 97 -6.58 -8.63 1.09
CA PHE A 97 -5.40 -7.83 0.86
C PHE A 97 -5.65 -6.62 -0.04
N LEU A 98 -5.18 -5.46 0.42
CA LEU A 98 -5.18 -4.20 -0.32
C LEU A 98 -3.75 -3.71 -0.52
N SER A 99 -3.36 -3.44 -1.76
CA SER A 99 -2.12 -2.75 -2.09
C SER A 99 -2.42 -1.32 -2.55
N ILE A 100 -1.78 -0.35 -1.89
CA ILE A 100 -1.85 1.08 -2.17
C ILE A 100 -0.46 1.54 -2.60
N ASP A 101 -0.28 1.83 -3.89
CA ASP A 101 1.01 2.19 -4.47
C ASP A 101 0.78 3.04 -5.73
N VAL A 102 0.73 4.36 -5.55
CA VAL A 102 0.52 5.33 -6.63
C VAL A 102 1.58 6.44 -6.66
N ASP A 103 2.68 6.26 -5.90
CA ASP A 103 3.82 7.18 -5.83
C ASP A 103 3.47 8.62 -5.38
N SER A 104 2.27 8.87 -4.86
CA SER A 104 1.80 10.24 -4.60
C SER A 104 0.84 10.37 -3.42
N ILE A 105 -0.46 10.26 -3.67
CA ILE A 105 -1.54 10.55 -2.71
C ILE A 105 -1.98 9.34 -1.87
N ASP A 106 -1.15 8.33 -1.73
CA ASP A 106 -1.40 7.08 -1.00
C ASP A 106 -1.99 7.31 0.39
N TYR A 107 -1.43 8.27 1.13
CA TYR A 107 -1.93 8.67 2.44
C TYR A 107 -3.41 9.08 2.39
N TYR A 108 -3.79 9.93 1.45
CA TYR A 108 -5.16 10.45 1.35
C TYR A 108 -6.15 9.41 0.86
N ILE A 109 -5.73 8.51 -0.02
CA ILE A 109 -6.57 7.39 -0.45
C ILE A 109 -6.82 6.46 0.73
N PHE A 110 -5.78 6.14 1.52
CA PHE A 110 -5.97 5.36 2.75
C PHE A 110 -6.85 6.09 3.77
N GLU A 111 -6.65 7.39 3.95
CA GLU A 111 -7.49 8.21 4.84
C GLU A 111 -8.96 8.19 4.43
N SER A 112 -9.24 8.24 3.11
CA SER A 112 -10.58 8.27 2.55
C SER A 112 -11.32 6.93 2.59
N LEU A 113 -10.63 5.80 2.72
CA LEU A 113 -11.23 4.47 2.85
C LEU A 113 -11.98 4.37 4.19
N LYS A 114 -13.32 4.39 4.18
CA LYS A 114 -14.16 4.45 5.39
C LYS A 114 -15.04 3.24 5.61
N ILE A 115 -15.50 2.61 4.53
CA ILE A 115 -16.48 1.55 4.55
C ILE A 115 -15.79 0.19 4.60
N TYR A 116 -14.83 -0.01 3.71
CA TYR A 116 -14.11 -1.27 3.57
C TYR A 116 -12.99 -1.40 4.59
N LYS A 117 -12.79 -2.62 5.10
CA LYS A 117 -11.79 -2.95 6.11
C LYS A 117 -11.01 -4.19 5.69
N PRO A 118 -10.12 -4.08 4.69
CA PRO A 118 -9.29 -5.21 4.29
C PRO A 118 -8.52 -5.76 5.50
N LYS A 119 -8.31 -7.08 5.54
CA LYS A 119 -7.60 -7.73 6.65
C LYS A 119 -6.14 -7.27 6.71
N VAL A 120 -5.52 -7.09 5.53
CA VAL A 120 -4.12 -6.66 5.36
C VAL A 120 -4.04 -5.52 4.37
N ILE A 121 -3.23 -4.52 4.67
CA ILE A 121 -2.95 -3.39 3.79
C ILE A 121 -1.43 -3.27 3.60
N CYS A 122 -0.99 -3.10 2.36
CA CYS A 122 0.36 -2.70 1.99
C CYS A 122 0.31 -1.27 1.46
N ILE A 123 1.16 -0.38 1.98
CA ILE A 123 1.23 1.02 1.53
C ILE A 123 2.68 1.43 1.34
N GLU A 124 2.98 2.11 0.23
CA GLU A 124 4.29 2.70 0.02
C GLU A 124 4.53 3.91 0.93
N PHE A 125 5.77 4.04 1.44
CA PHE A 125 6.24 5.20 2.16
C PHE A 125 7.56 5.70 1.57
N ASN A 126 7.87 6.97 1.78
CA ASN A 126 9.15 7.54 1.37
C ASN A 126 10.25 7.18 2.39
N PRO A 127 11.16 6.23 2.08
CA PRO A 127 12.18 5.75 3.01
C PRO A 127 13.30 6.77 3.26
N THR A 128 13.33 7.88 2.53
CA THR A 128 14.32 8.93 2.73
C THR A 128 13.95 9.90 3.85
N ILE A 129 12.71 9.82 4.34
CA ILE A 129 12.23 10.64 5.46
C ILE A 129 12.56 9.92 6.78
N PRO A 130 13.27 10.57 7.71
CA PRO A 130 13.60 9.96 9.01
C PRO A 130 12.36 9.51 9.79
N ASN A 131 12.53 8.44 10.60
CA ASN A 131 11.43 7.86 11.39
C ASN A 131 10.75 8.83 12.35
N GLU A 132 11.47 9.85 12.84
CA GLU A 132 10.95 10.86 13.75
C GLU A 132 10.07 11.91 13.07
N VAL A 133 10.17 12.03 11.74
CA VAL A 133 9.52 13.10 10.98
C VAL A 133 8.11 12.69 10.55
N TYR A 134 7.12 13.45 11.01
CA TYR A 134 5.77 13.37 10.48
C TYR A 134 5.68 14.26 9.22
N PHE A 135 5.50 13.63 8.08
CA PHE A 135 5.35 14.34 6.81
C PHE A 135 4.29 13.68 5.94
N VAL A 136 3.40 14.50 5.42
CA VAL A 136 2.42 14.13 4.39
C VAL A 136 2.55 15.13 3.26
N GLN A 137 2.73 14.67 2.03
CA GLN A 137 2.74 15.56 0.87
C GLN A 137 1.39 16.29 0.73
N LYS A 138 1.34 17.36 -0.04
CA LYS A 138 0.07 18.01 -0.38
C LYS A 138 -0.84 17.04 -1.12
N ASN A 139 -2.16 17.13 -0.90
CA ASN A 139 -3.16 16.37 -1.66
C ASN A 139 -3.21 16.83 -3.11
N ASN A 140 -2.25 16.38 -3.88
CA ASN A 140 -2.10 16.66 -5.31
C ASN A 140 -1.37 15.50 -5.97
N ALA A 141 -2.07 14.77 -6.83
CA ALA A 141 -1.55 13.58 -7.52
C ALA A 141 -0.41 13.88 -8.51
N SER A 142 -0.16 15.15 -8.87
CA SER A 142 1.00 15.52 -9.70
C SER A 142 2.30 15.74 -8.91
N ILE A 143 2.26 15.56 -7.59
CA ILE A 143 3.41 15.67 -6.70
C ILE A 143 3.80 14.25 -6.24
N ASN A 144 5.03 13.85 -6.50
CA ASN A 144 5.55 12.53 -6.16
C ASN A 144 6.60 12.64 -5.04
N GLN A 145 6.15 12.97 -3.83
CA GLN A 145 7.00 13.07 -2.64
C GLN A 145 6.75 11.89 -1.68
N GLY A 146 5.58 11.28 -1.76
CA GLY A 146 5.12 10.27 -0.82
C GLY A 146 4.89 10.84 0.59
N SER A 147 4.65 9.95 1.54
CA SER A 147 4.46 10.30 2.95
C SER A 147 5.45 9.55 3.82
N SER A 148 5.73 10.08 5.02
CA SER A 148 6.63 9.39 5.95
C SER A 148 5.97 8.16 6.54
N ALA A 149 6.79 7.18 6.92
CA ALA A 149 6.33 5.99 7.64
C ALA A 149 5.55 6.35 8.92
N LYS A 150 6.04 7.34 9.67
CA LYS A 150 5.37 7.85 10.89
C LYS A 150 3.95 8.31 10.61
N ALA A 151 3.75 9.09 9.54
CA ALA A 151 2.43 9.60 9.19
C ALA A 151 1.45 8.46 8.84
N LEU A 152 1.92 7.45 8.09
CA LEU A 152 1.11 6.28 7.75
C LEU A 152 0.78 5.42 8.96
N ILE A 153 1.73 5.20 9.88
CA ILE A 153 1.52 4.43 11.11
C ILE A 153 0.48 5.14 12.02
N GLU A 154 0.59 6.46 12.17
CA GLU A 154 -0.37 7.22 12.97
C GLU A 154 -1.78 7.22 12.34
N LEU A 155 -1.88 7.32 11.00
CA LEU A 155 -3.16 7.20 10.30
C LEU A 155 -3.74 5.79 10.47
N ALA A 156 -2.93 4.76 10.27
CA ALA A 156 -3.32 3.37 10.41
C ALA A 156 -3.87 3.08 11.82
N SER A 157 -3.19 3.57 12.85
CA SER A 157 -3.63 3.42 14.24
C SER A 157 -5.01 4.04 14.47
N LYS A 158 -5.29 5.23 13.93
CA LYS A 158 -6.63 5.86 14.01
C LYS A 158 -7.71 5.04 13.30
N LYS A 159 -7.33 4.25 12.29
CA LYS A 159 -8.21 3.35 11.52
C LYS A 159 -8.21 1.91 12.04
N LYS A 160 -7.60 1.67 13.23
CA LYS A 160 -7.51 0.36 13.88
C LYS A 160 -6.67 -0.67 13.14
N TYR A 161 -5.62 -0.19 12.47
CA TYR A 161 -4.59 -1.02 11.85
C TYR A 161 -3.27 -0.88 12.57
N PHE A 162 -2.52 -1.98 12.63
CA PHE A 162 -1.21 -2.07 13.27
C PHE A 162 -0.16 -2.44 12.23
N ALA A 163 0.94 -1.70 12.20
CA ALA A 163 2.09 -2.06 11.39
C ALA A 163 2.75 -3.33 11.95
N VAL A 164 2.97 -4.32 11.08
CA VAL A 164 3.50 -5.64 11.49
C VAL A 164 4.87 -5.95 10.91
N CYS A 165 5.20 -5.35 9.78
CA CYS A 165 6.54 -5.40 9.18
C CYS A 165 6.68 -4.33 8.09
N SER A 166 7.89 -4.19 7.57
CA SER A 166 8.20 -3.34 6.41
C SER A 166 9.12 -4.04 5.42
N THR A 167 9.12 -3.54 4.20
CA THR A 167 10.24 -3.67 3.26
C THR A 167 10.99 -2.34 3.23
N LYS A 168 11.87 -2.16 2.24
CA LYS A 168 12.59 -0.90 2.07
C LYS A 168 11.66 0.30 1.82
N THR A 169 10.53 0.09 1.14
CA THR A 169 9.63 1.16 0.69
C THR A 169 8.18 0.95 1.11
N ASN A 170 7.81 -0.22 1.61
CA ASN A 170 6.42 -0.56 1.93
C ASN A 170 6.24 -0.92 3.40
N LEU A 171 5.14 -0.45 3.99
CA LEU A 171 4.63 -0.87 5.29
C LEU A 171 3.46 -1.84 5.13
N PHE A 172 3.43 -2.87 5.97
CA PHE A 172 2.33 -3.82 6.04
C PHE A 172 1.55 -3.62 7.33
N PHE A 173 0.26 -3.43 7.17
CA PHE A 173 -0.67 -3.21 8.27
C PHE A 173 -1.69 -4.34 8.34
N VAL A 174 -2.07 -4.71 9.55
CA VAL A 174 -3.11 -5.72 9.82
C VAL A 174 -4.19 -5.07 10.68
N HIS A 175 -5.47 -5.32 10.34
CA HIS A 175 -6.60 -4.83 11.14
C HIS A 175 -6.57 -5.37 12.57
N GLU A 176 -7.07 -4.62 13.55
CA GLU A 176 -7.01 -4.97 14.98
C GLU A 176 -7.55 -6.38 15.28
N ASP A 177 -8.61 -6.80 14.58
CA ASP A 177 -9.23 -8.11 14.75
C ASP A 177 -8.27 -9.28 14.47
N PHE A 178 -7.22 -9.04 13.70
CA PHE A 178 -6.26 -10.05 13.25
C PHE A 178 -4.85 -9.86 13.79
N LYS A 179 -4.57 -8.75 14.51
CA LYS A 179 -3.24 -8.44 15.07
C LYS A 179 -2.67 -9.63 15.84
N LYS A 180 -3.48 -10.21 16.73
CA LYS A 180 -3.05 -11.30 17.59
C LYS A 180 -2.65 -12.56 16.82
N ASN A 181 -3.28 -12.83 15.69
CA ASN A 181 -2.96 -13.97 14.85
C ASN A 181 -1.59 -13.81 14.15
N VAL A 182 -1.22 -12.54 13.81
CA VAL A 182 -0.02 -12.26 13.01
C VAL A 182 1.20 -12.04 13.90
N ILE A 183 1.13 -11.21 14.93
CA ILE A 183 2.26 -10.83 15.78
C ILE A 183 2.03 -11.09 17.28
N GLY A 184 0.88 -11.70 17.66
CA GLY A 184 0.55 -11.91 19.07
C GLY A 184 0.34 -10.59 19.83
N ASP A 185 0.85 -10.54 21.06
CA ASP A 185 0.76 -9.37 21.92
C ASP A 185 2.00 -8.46 21.81
N VAL A 186 2.83 -8.65 20.77
CA VAL A 186 4.02 -7.82 20.54
C VAL A 186 3.60 -6.41 20.09
N GLU A 187 4.26 -5.43 20.66
CA GLU A 187 4.19 -4.03 20.22
C GLU A 187 5.49 -3.67 19.49
N LEU A 188 5.36 -3.25 18.24
CA LEU A 188 6.50 -2.86 17.41
C LEU A 188 6.57 -1.34 17.33
N SER A 189 7.74 -0.80 17.66
CA SER A 189 8.03 0.61 17.38
C SER A 189 8.37 0.81 15.90
N ILE A 190 8.38 2.06 15.44
CA ILE A 190 8.81 2.38 14.08
C ILE A 190 10.26 1.94 13.82
N ASP A 191 11.13 1.99 14.82
CA ASP A 191 12.54 1.60 14.70
C ASP A 191 12.73 0.07 14.67
N ASP A 192 11.78 -0.70 15.22
CA ASP A 192 11.73 -2.16 15.05
C ASP A 192 11.30 -2.54 13.62
N LEU A 193 10.42 -1.74 13.03
CA LEU A 193 9.91 -1.96 11.68
C LEU A 193 10.89 -1.51 10.61
N ILE A 194 11.51 -0.34 10.80
CA ILE A 194 12.37 0.33 9.81
C ILE A 194 13.75 0.52 10.42
N ASN A 195 14.57 -0.50 10.26
CA ASN A 195 15.95 -0.53 10.81
C ASN A 195 17.00 -0.27 9.70
N ASP A 196 16.68 0.47 8.67
CA ASP A 196 17.65 0.78 7.62
C ASP A 196 18.49 2.00 8.01
N LYS A 197 19.60 1.75 8.71
CA LYS A 197 20.58 2.77 9.10
C LYS A 197 21.42 3.30 7.93
N ASN A 198 21.22 2.77 6.71
CA ASN A 198 22.10 3.02 5.58
C ASN A 198 21.57 4.07 4.59
N VAL A 199 20.31 4.49 4.72
CA VAL A 199 19.72 5.50 3.83
C VAL A 199 19.60 6.83 4.58
N LYS A 200 20.73 7.51 4.76
CA LYS A 200 20.72 8.89 5.27
C LYS A 200 21.01 9.86 4.12
N ASN A 201 19.97 10.49 3.60
CA ASN A 201 20.12 11.66 2.78
C ASN A 201 20.12 12.89 3.69
N PHE A 202 21.17 13.70 3.61
CA PHE A 202 21.28 14.94 4.36
C PHE A 202 21.04 16.13 3.42
N ILE A 203 20.30 17.10 3.91
CA ILE A 203 20.15 18.40 3.26
C ILE A 203 20.82 19.42 4.16
N PHE A 204 21.72 20.21 3.59
CA PHE A 204 22.44 21.26 4.29
C PHE A 204 22.14 22.60 3.65
N TYR A 205 22.17 23.66 4.46
CA TYR A 205 22.08 25.02 4.00
C TYR A 205 23.44 25.70 4.17
N GLY A 206 23.96 26.24 3.08
CA GLY A 206 25.10 27.15 3.15
C GLY A 206 24.72 28.50 3.77
N TYR A 207 25.67 29.19 4.35
CA TYR A 207 25.43 30.54 4.89
C TYR A 207 25.10 31.59 3.80
N ASP A 208 25.33 31.24 2.54
CA ASP A 208 24.96 32.00 1.34
C ASP A 208 23.56 31.67 0.81
N GLY A 209 22.81 30.79 1.52
CA GLY A 209 21.49 30.31 1.10
C GLY A 209 21.51 29.14 0.12
N SER A 210 22.69 28.60 -0.22
CA SER A 210 22.78 27.38 -1.06
C SER A 210 22.22 26.18 -0.36
N ILE A 211 21.60 25.25 -1.14
CA ILE A 211 21.11 23.96 -0.64
C ILE A 211 22.03 22.85 -1.17
N PHE A 212 22.54 22.06 -0.27
CA PHE A 212 23.38 20.89 -0.59
C PHE A 212 22.68 19.62 -0.15
N THR A 213 22.82 18.58 -0.98
CA THR A 213 22.35 17.23 -0.63
C THR A 213 23.54 16.29 -0.60
N SER A 214 23.65 15.48 0.45
CA SER A 214 24.59 14.36 0.44
C SER A 214 23.98 13.22 -0.35
N LYS A 215 24.57 12.88 -1.49
CA LYS A 215 24.39 11.52 -2.03
C LYS A 215 25.40 10.62 -1.33
N GLN A 216 24.94 9.56 -0.68
CA GLN A 216 25.85 8.46 -0.45
C GLN A 216 26.17 7.84 -1.82
N ILE A 217 27.42 7.96 -2.20
CA ILE A 217 28.00 7.26 -3.35
C ILE A 217 28.25 5.82 -2.95
#